data_105dd0b75e36616513fb1dc7b0f51317
#
_entry.id   105dd0b75e36616513fb1dc7b0f51317
#
_cell.length_a   1.000
_cell.length_b   1.000
_cell.length_c   1.000
_cell.angle_alpha   90.00
_cell.angle_beta   90.00
_cell.angle_gamma   90.00
#
_symmetry.space_group_name_H-M   'P 1'
#
loop_
_entity.id
_entity.type
_entity.pdbx_description
1 polymer ?
#
loop_
_entity_poly.entity_id
_entity_poly.type
_entity_poly.pdbx_seq_one_letter_code
_entity_poly.pdbx_strand_id
1 'polypeptide(L)'
;MSRLLHAQTHAWLKVFAVSARHLSFTRAAEELHVTTGAVSQQIKQLEERLGFRLFRRLPRRLELTEEGKRLAAVVDEAYQSVGLEVKRLRSGVMSGVIRLRSVPAFLSKWLMPRLPRLQARFPDIELQVIAEDSSLSLREGEFDLAIDLNDGYYPGLAITPLMEEVIFPVCAPSLMRRRPTLSRPEELAWYPLLHDITAWRGGHSYAEWEHYLEAIEAPPINVRRGYTFNRHRLTMEAAVAGMGVAIARQALLTDELKSGSLIAPFPQRIPTGKRYGIVHTSGALDDRRVAAVHDWIVEEAQRSQSLPMAVP
;
A
#
# COMPACT_ATOMS: atom_id res chain seq x y z
N MET A 1 14.37 6.39 24.22
CA MET A 1 15.67 6.54 23.52
C MET A 1 16.71 5.66 24.19
N SER A 2 17.37 4.79 23.45
CA SER A 2 18.35 3.82 23.98
C SER A 2 19.54 4.55 24.65
N ARG A 3 20.02 4.03 25.81
CA ARG A 3 21.21 4.52 26.53
C ARG A 3 22.50 4.59 25.67
N LEU A 4 22.49 4.00 24.47
CA LEU A 4 23.60 3.99 23.52
C LEU A 4 23.73 5.28 22.70
N LEU A 5 22.68 6.10 22.59
CA LEU A 5 22.65 7.29 21.73
C LEU A 5 22.70 8.60 22.57
N HIS A 6 23.85 8.85 23.20
CA HIS A 6 24.15 10.16 23.79
C HIS A 6 24.70 11.12 22.72
N ALA A 7 24.66 12.43 22.98
CA ALA A 7 25.13 13.49 22.06
C ALA A 7 26.52 13.22 21.48
N GLN A 8 27.48 12.74 22.28
CA GLN A 8 28.81 12.36 21.84
C GLN A 8 28.81 11.19 20.83
N THR A 9 27.92 10.20 21.02
CA THR A 9 27.81 9.07 20.08
C THR A 9 27.35 9.52 18.70
N HIS A 10 26.45 10.51 18.61
CA HIS A 10 26.03 11.10 17.33
C HIS A 10 27.19 11.79 16.61
N ALA A 11 28.03 12.53 17.34
CA ALA A 11 29.21 13.14 16.75
C ALA A 11 30.18 12.09 16.19
N TRP A 12 30.42 11.00 16.93
CA TRP A 12 31.29 9.91 16.48
C TRP A 12 30.69 9.11 15.32
N LEU A 13 29.37 8.94 15.26
CA LEU A 13 28.70 8.31 14.11
C LEU A 13 28.85 9.14 12.83
N LYS A 14 28.86 10.49 12.93
CA LYS A 14 29.16 11.37 11.80
C LYS A 14 30.60 11.13 11.29
N VAL A 15 31.58 11.09 12.18
CA VAL A 15 32.98 10.82 11.82
C VAL A 15 33.13 9.41 11.23
N PHE A 16 32.42 8.43 11.76
CA PHE A 16 32.37 7.07 11.22
C PHE A 16 31.81 7.04 9.80
N ALA A 17 30.68 7.70 9.53
CA ALA A 17 30.05 7.72 8.21
C ALA A 17 30.99 8.30 7.15
N VAL A 18 31.65 9.42 7.45
CA VAL A 18 32.63 10.03 6.54
C VAL A 18 33.85 9.12 6.35
N SER A 19 34.35 8.50 7.41
CA SER A 19 35.48 7.58 7.34
C SER A 19 35.17 6.31 6.55
N ALA A 20 33.96 5.80 6.66
CA ALA A 20 33.47 4.63 5.92
C ALA A 20 33.36 4.91 4.42
N ARG A 21 32.94 6.11 4.03
CA ARG A 21 32.81 6.54 2.64
C ARG A 21 34.17 6.65 1.96
N HIS A 22 35.13 7.24 2.65
CA HIS A 22 36.48 7.45 2.10
C HIS A 22 37.40 6.24 2.23
N LEU A 23 37.15 5.32 3.12
CA LEU A 23 38.06 4.25 3.57
C LEU A 23 39.45 4.80 3.88
N SER A 24 39.51 6.03 4.42
CA SER A 24 40.74 6.79 4.72
C SER A 24 40.49 7.80 5.83
N PHE A 25 41.21 7.67 6.94
CA PHE A 25 41.09 8.62 8.04
C PHE A 25 41.69 10.00 7.69
N THR A 26 42.65 10.06 6.78
CA THR A 26 43.21 11.30 6.32
C THR A 26 42.21 12.10 5.49
N ARG A 27 41.57 11.45 4.49
CA ARG A 27 40.51 12.09 3.68
C ARG A 27 39.30 12.48 4.51
N ALA A 28 38.92 11.64 5.48
CA ALA A 28 37.83 11.95 6.40
C ALA A 28 38.18 13.18 7.28
N ALA A 29 39.43 13.31 7.71
CA ALA A 29 39.88 14.43 8.49
C ALA A 29 39.86 15.74 7.67
N GLU A 30 40.27 15.68 6.41
CA GLU A 30 40.18 16.81 5.47
C GLU A 30 38.73 17.28 5.30
N GLU A 31 37.79 16.37 5.01
CA GLU A 31 36.37 16.70 4.82
C GLU A 31 35.73 17.26 6.11
N LEU A 32 36.13 16.74 7.27
CA LEU A 32 35.60 17.17 8.57
C LEU A 32 36.32 18.38 9.17
N HIS A 33 37.40 18.88 8.54
CA HIS A 33 38.23 19.97 9.02
C HIS A 33 38.81 19.70 10.42
N VAL A 34 39.28 18.49 10.66
CA VAL A 34 39.93 18.05 11.91
C VAL A 34 41.26 17.35 11.63
N THR A 35 41.99 16.97 12.66
CA THR A 35 43.23 16.20 12.47
C THR A 35 42.95 14.70 12.30
N THR A 36 43.81 13.99 11.56
CA THR A 36 43.72 12.52 11.39
C THR A 36 43.75 11.79 12.76
N GLY A 37 44.52 12.33 13.73
CA GLY A 37 44.57 11.83 15.09
C GLY A 37 43.20 11.91 15.80
N ALA A 38 42.49 13.04 15.63
CA ALA A 38 41.15 13.23 16.20
C ALA A 38 40.14 12.24 15.60
N VAL A 39 40.14 12.03 14.26
CA VAL A 39 39.31 11.01 13.60
C VAL A 39 39.60 9.63 14.17
N SER A 40 40.89 9.23 14.24
CA SER A 40 41.27 7.91 14.76
C SER A 40 40.83 7.69 16.22
N GLN A 41 40.94 8.74 17.05
CA GLN A 41 40.52 8.69 18.45
C GLN A 41 38.99 8.56 18.58
N GLN A 42 38.23 9.33 17.81
CA GLN A 42 36.77 9.27 17.83
C GLN A 42 36.24 7.93 17.35
N ILE A 43 36.84 7.37 16.30
CA ILE A 43 36.49 5.99 15.85
C ILE A 43 36.81 4.98 16.94
N LYS A 44 37.97 5.06 17.60
CA LYS A 44 38.30 4.17 18.71
C LYS A 44 37.29 4.26 19.85
N GLN A 45 36.88 5.45 20.24
CA GLN A 45 35.87 5.68 21.28
C GLN A 45 34.49 5.13 20.88
N LEU A 46 34.13 5.25 19.61
CA LEU A 46 32.89 4.65 19.09
C LEU A 46 32.94 3.13 19.17
N GLU A 47 34.03 2.50 18.70
CA GLU A 47 34.25 1.05 18.76
C GLU A 47 34.22 0.52 20.22
N GLU A 48 34.90 1.22 21.13
CA GLU A 48 34.89 0.87 22.55
C GLU A 48 33.49 0.94 23.15
N ARG A 49 32.70 1.95 22.77
CA ARG A 49 31.32 2.10 23.24
C ARG A 49 30.37 1.06 22.66
N LEU A 50 30.56 0.68 21.38
CA LEU A 50 29.76 -0.33 20.70
C LEU A 50 30.15 -1.75 21.08
N GLY A 51 31.38 -1.97 21.57
CA GLY A 51 31.88 -3.29 21.95
C GLY A 51 32.40 -4.13 20.77
N PHE A 52 32.51 -3.55 19.59
CA PHE A 52 33.03 -4.22 18.39
C PHE A 52 33.79 -3.26 17.48
N ARG A 53 34.66 -3.84 16.62
CA ARG A 53 35.44 -3.07 15.65
C ARG A 53 34.63 -2.73 14.42
N LEU A 54 34.79 -1.50 13.93
CA LEU A 54 34.15 -1.02 12.69
C LEU A 54 35.12 -1.07 11.52
N PHE A 55 36.44 -0.93 11.81
CA PHE A 55 37.48 -0.94 10.79
C PHE A 55 38.54 -2.01 11.07
N ARG A 56 39.08 -2.57 9.99
CA ARG A 56 40.33 -3.34 9.96
C ARG A 56 41.42 -2.47 9.37
N ARG A 57 42.53 -2.29 10.10
CA ARG A 57 43.72 -1.56 9.62
C ARG A 57 44.69 -2.58 9.01
N LEU A 58 44.82 -2.54 7.69
CA LEU A 58 45.77 -3.37 6.96
C LEU A 58 46.96 -2.51 6.52
N PRO A 59 48.11 -3.12 6.19
CA PRO A 59 49.24 -2.36 5.62
C PRO A 59 48.78 -1.62 4.35
N ARG A 60 48.82 -0.29 4.40
CA ARG A 60 48.47 0.64 3.30
C ARG A 60 46.97 0.74 2.95
N ARG A 61 46.04 0.12 3.68
CA ARG A 61 44.59 0.24 3.43
C ARG A 61 43.76 0.16 4.69
N LEU A 62 42.62 0.82 4.66
CA LEU A 62 41.57 0.76 5.68
C LEU A 62 40.37 0.04 5.10
N GLU A 63 39.82 -0.95 5.80
CA GLU A 63 38.64 -1.70 5.38
C GLU A 63 37.59 -1.72 6.49
N LEU A 64 36.31 -1.79 6.10
CA LEU A 64 35.25 -2.01 7.06
C LEU A 64 35.18 -3.49 7.48
N THR A 65 34.86 -3.75 8.75
CA THR A 65 34.39 -5.06 9.22
C THR A 65 32.99 -5.35 8.68
N GLU A 66 32.46 -6.54 8.87
CA GLU A 66 31.05 -6.83 8.49
C GLU A 66 30.07 -6.00 9.34
N GLU A 67 30.36 -5.82 10.64
CA GLU A 67 29.60 -4.92 11.52
C GLU A 67 29.70 -3.47 11.04
N GLY A 68 30.91 -3.05 10.63
CA GLY A 68 31.15 -1.74 10.05
C GLY A 68 30.34 -1.49 8.76
N LYS A 69 30.29 -2.45 7.85
CA LYS A 69 29.50 -2.34 6.60
C LYS A 69 28.01 -2.18 6.90
N ARG A 70 27.48 -3.01 7.80
CA ARG A 70 26.08 -2.96 8.20
C ARG A 70 25.73 -1.64 8.87
N LEU A 71 26.55 -1.17 9.79
CA LEU A 71 26.31 0.10 10.47
C LEU A 71 26.45 1.29 9.51
N ALA A 72 27.44 1.26 8.58
CA ALA A 72 27.64 2.31 7.60
C ALA A 72 26.42 2.50 6.70
N ALA A 73 25.82 1.41 6.22
CA ALA A 73 24.60 1.47 5.39
C ALA A 73 23.44 2.16 6.14
N VAL A 74 23.17 1.76 7.38
CA VAL A 74 22.08 2.33 8.20
C VAL A 74 22.33 3.81 8.53
N VAL A 75 23.58 4.16 8.87
CA VAL A 75 23.93 5.55 9.22
C VAL A 75 23.89 6.46 8.00
N ASP A 76 24.34 5.98 6.83
CA ASP A 76 24.28 6.73 5.57
C ASP A 76 22.82 7.00 5.16
N GLU A 77 21.97 6.00 5.19
CA GLU A 77 20.53 6.13 4.94
C GLU A 77 19.87 7.16 5.87
N ALA A 78 20.18 7.09 7.17
CA ALA A 78 19.64 8.03 8.15
C ALA A 78 20.09 9.49 7.86
N TYR A 79 21.35 9.72 7.54
CA TYR A 79 21.85 11.07 7.20
C TYR A 79 21.30 11.58 5.87
N GLN A 80 21.15 10.73 4.88
CA GLN A 80 20.48 11.08 3.62
C GLN A 80 19.03 11.49 3.86
N SER A 81 18.29 10.74 4.65
CA SER A 81 16.90 11.05 5.02
C SER A 81 16.78 12.41 5.71
N VAL A 82 17.65 12.68 6.70
CA VAL A 82 17.69 13.99 7.37
C VAL A 82 18.06 15.11 6.40
N GLY A 83 19.04 14.89 5.52
CA GLY A 83 19.48 15.88 4.52
C GLY A 83 18.37 16.23 3.52
N LEU A 84 17.64 15.23 3.05
CA LEU A 84 16.47 15.39 2.19
C LEU A 84 15.38 16.21 2.90
N GLU A 85 15.07 15.87 4.15
CA GLU A 85 14.05 16.58 4.90
C GLU A 85 14.40 18.05 5.17
N VAL A 86 15.64 18.33 5.57
CA VAL A 86 16.12 19.72 5.71
C VAL A 86 16.04 20.50 4.38
N LYS A 87 16.37 19.85 3.27
CA LYS A 87 16.24 20.46 1.93
C LYS A 87 14.77 20.76 1.61
N ARG A 88 13.85 19.84 1.92
CA ARG A 88 12.41 19.99 1.74
C ARG A 88 11.85 21.14 2.56
N LEU A 89 12.18 21.19 3.86
CA LEU A 89 11.76 22.27 4.75
C LEU A 89 12.24 23.65 4.30
N ARG A 90 13.45 23.73 3.70
CA ARG A 90 14.01 24.98 3.17
C ARG A 90 13.38 25.42 1.84
N SER A 91 13.00 24.50 0.98
CA SER A 91 12.51 24.81 -0.37
C SER A 91 11.06 25.25 -0.40
N GLY A 92 10.25 24.95 0.62
CA GLY A 92 8.81 25.18 0.60
C GLY A 92 8.06 24.41 -0.52
N VAL A 93 8.77 23.64 -1.33
CA VAL A 93 8.23 22.85 -2.46
C VAL A 93 7.63 21.56 -1.93
N MET A 94 6.44 21.22 -2.42
CA MET A 94 5.78 19.94 -2.12
C MET A 94 6.43 18.81 -2.92
N SER A 95 7.68 18.44 -2.57
CA SER A 95 8.45 17.41 -3.24
C SER A 95 8.84 16.27 -2.30
N GLY A 96 9.02 15.08 -2.84
CA GLY A 96 9.57 13.90 -2.17
C GLY A 96 8.68 12.67 -2.23
N VAL A 97 9.14 11.60 -1.61
CA VAL A 97 8.49 10.29 -1.63
C VAL A 97 7.34 10.25 -0.62
N ILE A 98 6.19 9.74 -1.07
CA ILE A 98 5.06 9.35 -0.23
C ILE A 98 4.83 7.86 -0.44
N ARG A 99 4.83 7.10 0.65
CA ARG A 99 4.59 5.66 0.65
C ARG A 99 3.11 5.39 0.80
N LEU A 100 2.51 4.94 -0.29
CA LEU A 100 1.10 4.58 -0.35
C LEU A 100 0.92 3.08 -0.44
N ARG A 101 0.30 2.46 0.56
CA ARG A 101 -0.12 1.06 0.52
C ARG A 101 -1.57 0.96 0.10
N SER A 102 -1.95 -0.09 -0.61
CA SER A 102 -3.35 -0.31 -0.96
C SER A 102 -3.64 -1.78 -1.25
N VAL A 103 -4.88 -2.19 -1.01
CA VAL A 103 -5.35 -3.49 -1.50
C VAL A 103 -5.25 -3.54 -3.03
N PRO A 104 -4.72 -4.65 -3.60
CA PRO A 104 -4.35 -4.71 -5.01
C PRO A 104 -5.49 -4.40 -5.98
N ALA A 105 -6.71 -4.83 -5.65
CA ALA A 105 -7.88 -4.60 -6.50
C ALA A 105 -8.23 -3.11 -6.58
N PHE A 106 -8.24 -2.39 -5.44
CA PHE A 106 -8.50 -0.96 -5.41
C PHE A 106 -7.40 -0.19 -6.13
N LEU A 107 -6.15 -0.55 -5.87
CA LEU A 107 -5.01 0.06 -6.54
C LEU A 107 -5.13 -0.04 -8.05
N SER A 108 -5.32 -1.25 -8.59
CA SER A 108 -5.31 -1.48 -10.04
C SER A 108 -6.54 -0.91 -10.76
N LYS A 109 -7.73 -1.03 -10.17
CA LYS A 109 -8.99 -0.68 -10.82
C LYS A 109 -9.46 0.74 -10.54
N TRP A 110 -9.17 1.27 -9.35
CA TRP A 110 -9.66 2.59 -8.98
C TRP A 110 -8.55 3.65 -8.99
N LEU A 111 -7.42 3.41 -8.33
CA LEU A 111 -6.40 4.43 -8.13
C LEU A 111 -5.51 4.62 -9.38
N MET A 112 -4.99 3.53 -9.95
CA MET A 112 -4.03 3.57 -11.06
C MET A 112 -4.52 4.39 -12.26
N PRO A 113 -5.78 4.28 -12.73
CA PRO A 113 -6.28 5.10 -13.84
C PRO A 113 -6.34 6.60 -13.53
N ARG A 114 -6.27 6.97 -12.23
CA ARG A 114 -6.36 8.35 -11.73
C ARG A 114 -5.00 8.99 -11.46
N LEU A 115 -3.94 8.19 -11.25
CA LEU A 115 -2.59 8.67 -10.94
C LEU A 115 -2.03 9.71 -11.93
N PRO A 116 -2.30 9.66 -13.25
CA PRO A 116 -1.86 10.72 -14.17
C PRO A 116 -2.36 12.11 -13.77
N ARG A 117 -3.56 12.21 -13.18
CA ARG A 117 -4.10 13.49 -12.68
C ARG A 117 -3.41 13.96 -11.41
N LEU A 118 -3.03 13.03 -10.53
CA LEU A 118 -2.21 13.34 -9.36
C LEU A 118 -0.85 13.90 -9.78
N GLN A 119 -0.18 13.19 -10.69
CA GLN A 119 1.12 13.60 -11.21
C GLN A 119 1.09 14.99 -11.87
N ALA A 120 0.04 15.27 -12.63
CA ALA A 120 -0.15 16.59 -13.23
C ALA A 120 -0.37 17.70 -12.20
N ARG A 121 -1.07 17.40 -11.09
CA ARG A 121 -1.33 18.37 -10.01
C ARG A 121 -0.13 18.58 -9.08
N PHE A 122 0.66 17.53 -8.84
CA PHE A 122 1.79 17.50 -7.93
C PHE A 122 3.01 16.84 -8.58
N PRO A 123 3.66 17.49 -9.56
CA PRO A 123 4.71 16.88 -10.38
C PRO A 123 5.96 16.48 -9.58
N ASP A 124 6.21 17.15 -8.45
CA ASP A 124 7.38 16.93 -7.62
C ASP A 124 7.14 15.91 -6.48
N ILE A 125 5.93 15.35 -6.37
CA ILE A 125 5.62 14.26 -5.45
C ILE A 125 5.89 12.93 -6.14
N GLU A 126 6.77 12.14 -5.56
CA GLU A 126 7.01 10.76 -5.96
C GLU A 126 6.16 9.81 -5.10
N LEU A 127 5.32 8.99 -5.74
CA LEU A 127 4.57 7.96 -5.05
C LEU A 127 5.31 6.62 -5.11
N GLN A 128 5.67 6.10 -3.95
CA GLN A 128 6.03 4.69 -3.79
C GLN A 128 4.78 3.89 -3.44
N VAL A 129 4.24 3.16 -4.42
CA VAL A 129 2.99 2.42 -4.27
C VAL A 129 3.25 0.95 -4.02
N ILE A 130 2.69 0.42 -2.94
CA ILE A 130 2.83 -0.98 -2.53
C ILE A 130 1.45 -1.63 -2.52
N ALA A 131 1.30 -2.71 -3.30
CA ALA A 131 0.10 -3.52 -3.34
C ALA A 131 0.20 -4.68 -2.34
N GLU A 132 -0.65 -4.70 -1.33
CA GLU A 132 -0.69 -5.76 -0.32
C GLU A 132 -2.13 -6.19 0.00
N ASP A 133 -2.32 -7.51 0.18
CA ASP A 133 -3.65 -8.10 0.34
C ASP A 133 -4.27 -7.95 1.70
N SER A 134 -3.61 -7.42 2.67
CA SER A 134 -4.24 -7.23 3.97
C SER A 134 -3.55 -6.20 4.85
N SER A 135 -4.39 -5.49 5.52
CA SER A 135 -4.21 -4.67 6.70
C SER A 135 -3.51 -5.35 7.88
N LEU A 136 -3.09 -6.61 7.78
CA LEU A 136 -2.58 -7.41 8.90
C LEU A 136 -1.32 -6.84 9.55
N SER A 137 -0.67 -5.86 8.92
CA SER A 137 0.52 -5.24 9.47
C SER A 137 0.68 -3.78 9.07
N LEU A 138 -0.39 -2.98 9.19
CA LEU A 138 -0.20 -1.53 9.12
C LEU A 138 0.59 -1.10 10.36
N ARG A 139 1.92 -1.20 10.28
CA ARG A 139 2.82 -0.74 11.34
C ARG A 139 3.16 0.72 11.10
N GLU A 140 3.15 1.47 12.17
CA GLU A 140 3.63 2.85 12.16
C GLU A 140 5.05 2.92 11.57
N GLY A 141 5.27 3.85 10.64
CA GLY A 141 6.55 4.05 9.97
C GLY A 141 6.77 3.27 8.67
N GLU A 142 5.91 2.31 8.31
CA GLU A 142 6.02 1.55 7.06
C GLU A 142 5.27 2.20 5.88
N PHE A 143 4.35 3.12 6.15
CA PHE A 143 3.57 3.84 5.15
C PHE A 143 3.24 5.26 5.64
N ASP A 144 2.93 6.14 4.72
CA ASP A 144 2.42 7.47 5.01
C ASP A 144 0.89 7.49 4.90
N LEU A 145 0.33 6.82 3.88
CA LEU A 145 -1.09 6.56 3.69
C LEU A 145 -1.31 5.09 3.33
N ALA A 146 -2.41 4.51 3.80
CA ALA A 146 -2.85 3.20 3.35
C ALA A 146 -4.33 3.24 2.94
N ILE A 147 -4.71 2.54 1.87
CA ILE A 147 -6.12 2.39 1.47
C ILE A 147 -6.52 0.94 1.67
N ASP A 148 -7.52 0.73 2.48
CA ASP A 148 -8.00 -0.60 2.81
C ASP A 148 -9.53 -0.68 2.83
N LEU A 149 -10.03 -1.90 2.68
CA LEU A 149 -11.44 -2.24 2.87
C LEU A 149 -11.64 -2.69 4.32
N ASN A 150 -12.41 -1.96 5.08
CA ASN A 150 -12.52 -2.15 6.52
C ASN A 150 -13.95 -1.93 7.06
N ASP A 151 -14.13 -2.29 8.30
CA ASP A 151 -15.34 -2.04 9.10
C ASP A 151 -15.27 -0.76 9.95
N GLY A 152 -14.22 0.05 9.73
CA GLY A 152 -14.01 1.33 10.42
C GLY A 152 -13.13 1.27 11.68
N TYR A 153 -12.42 0.17 11.94
CA TYR A 153 -11.61 0.04 13.16
C TYR A 153 -10.14 -0.34 12.90
N TYR A 154 -9.23 0.57 13.27
CA TYR A 154 -7.78 0.37 13.30
C TYR A 154 -7.21 0.96 14.58
N PRO A 155 -6.78 0.15 15.56
CA PRO A 155 -6.22 0.65 16.82
C PRO A 155 -5.03 1.58 16.58
N GLY A 156 -5.10 2.80 17.14
CA GLY A 156 -4.02 3.79 17.08
C GLY A 156 -3.86 4.52 15.73
N LEU A 157 -4.72 4.25 14.74
CA LEU A 157 -4.70 4.93 13.45
C LEU A 157 -6.00 5.71 13.20
N ALA A 158 -5.90 6.78 12.44
CA ALA A 158 -7.05 7.53 11.94
C ALA A 158 -7.54 6.94 10.62
N ILE A 159 -8.83 7.06 10.34
CA ILE A 159 -9.46 6.58 9.11
C ILE A 159 -10.29 7.70 8.50
N THR A 160 -10.04 8.00 7.24
CA THR A 160 -10.91 8.84 6.41
C THR A 160 -11.74 7.95 5.48
N PRO A 161 -13.07 7.86 5.64
CA PRO A 161 -13.92 7.07 4.77
C PRO A 161 -13.87 7.58 3.32
N LEU A 162 -13.80 6.68 2.35
CA LEU A 162 -13.82 7.03 0.92
C LEU A 162 -15.15 6.64 0.27
N MET A 163 -15.49 5.36 0.28
CA MET A 163 -16.71 4.85 -0.38
C MET A 163 -17.17 3.55 0.24
N GLU A 164 -18.47 3.31 0.21
CA GLU A 164 -19.04 2.05 0.65
C GLU A 164 -18.74 0.90 -0.31
N GLU A 165 -18.58 -0.29 0.21
CA GLU A 165 -18.54 -1.48 -0.60
C GLU A 165 -19.96 -1.95 -0.89
N VAL A 166 -20.30 -2.01 -2.18
CA VAL A 166 -21.55 -2.55 -2.69
C VAL A 166 -21.21 -3.69 -3.64
N ILE A 167 -21.85 -4.83 -3.44
CA ILE A 167 -21.61 -6.05 -4.22
C ILE A 167 -22.83 -6.46 -5.05
N PHE A 168 -22.56 -7.13 -6.16
CA PHE A 168 -23.59 -7.70 -7.03
C PHE A 168 -23.02 -8.76 -7.98
N PRO A 169 -23.81 -9.73 -8.46
CA PRO A 169 -23.38 -10.72 -9.42
C PRO A 169 -23.09 -10.14 -10.80
N VAL A 170 -22.07 -10.71 -11.47
CA VAL A 170 -21.73 -10.41 -12.86
C VAL A 170 -21.33 -11.68 -13.60
N CYS A 171 -21.57 -11.71 -14.91
CA CYS A 171 -21.11 -12.79 -15.79
C CYS A 171 -20.86 -12.27 -17.21
N ALA A 172 -20.09 -13.01 -18.00
CA ALA A 172 -19.96 -12.75 -19.44
C ALA A 172 -21.27 -13.01 -20.18
N PRO A 173 -21.65 -12.18 -21.18
CA PRO A 173 -22.82 -12.43 -22.01
C PRO A 173 -22.78 -13.81 -22.73
N SER A 174 -21.60 -14.30 -23.02
CA SER A 174 -21.39 -15.62 -23.62
C SER A 174 -21.87 -16.77 -22.73
N LEU A 175 -21.84 -16.61 -21.42
CA LEU A 175 -22.32 -17.62 -20.47
C LEU A 175 -23.83 -17.79 -20.62
N MET A 176 -24.58 -16.71 -20.74
CA MET A 176 -26.02 -16.73 -20.90
C MET A 176 -26.50 -17.38 -22.21
N ARG A 177 -25.69 -17.27 -23.27
CA ARG A 177 -26.01 -17.93 -24.56
C ARG A 177 -25.94 -19.44 -24.52
N ARG A 178 -25.23 -20.04 -23.56
CA ARG A 178 -25.05 -21.49 -23.41
C ARG A 178 -26.06 -22.14 -22.47
N ARG A 179 -26.85 -21.37 -21.76
CA ARG A 179 -27.78 -21.84 -20.71
C ARG A 179 -29.06 -20.99 -20.72
N PRO A 180 -30.15 -21.46 -20.06
CA PRO A 180 -31.33 -20.61 -19.88
C PRO A 180 -30.94 -19.25 -19.27
N THR A 181 -31.74 -18.23 -19.55
CA THR A 181 -31.51 -16.87 -19.05
C THR A 181 -31.39 -16.85 -17.54
N LEU A 182 -30.32 -16.22 -17.05
CA LEU A 182 -30.08 -15.98 -15.62
C LEU A 182 -30.89 -14.72 -15.23
N SER A 183 -32.16 -14.86 -14.98
CA SER A 183 -33.11 -13.76 -14.67
C SER A 183 -33.58 -13.73 -13.22
N ARG A 184 -33.43 -14.83 -12.51
CA ARG A 184 -33.83 -15.00 -11.10
C ARG A 184 -32.69 -15.61 -10.28
N PRO A 185 -32.55 -15.22 -9.01
CA PRO A 185 -31.46 -15.72 -8.14
C PRO A 185 -31.38 -17.22 -8.03
N GLU A 186 -32.54 -17.94 -8.04
CA GLU A 186 -32.60 -19.40 -7.94
C GLU A 186 -31.85 -20.09 -9.08
N GLU A 187 -31.77 -19.44 -10.22
CA GLU A 187 -31.11 -19.97 -11.43
C GLU A 187 -29.58 -20.00 -11.31
N LEU A 188 -29.00 -19.30 -10.32
CA LEU A 188 -27.57 -19.41 -9.96
C LEU A 188 -27.16 -20.84 -9.61
N ALA A 189 -28.10 -21.70 -9.14
CA ALA A 189 -27.84 -23.11 -8.87
C ALA A 189 -27.34 -23.89 -10.11
N TRP A 190 -27.58 -23.38 -11.32
CA TRP A 190 -27.18 -24.03 -12.57
C TRP A 190 -25.84 -23.61 -13.07
N TYR A 191 -25.25 -22.56 -12.49
CA TYR A 191 -24.00 -21.94 -12.93
C TYR A 191 -22.87 -22.19 -11.93
N PRO A 192 -21.61 -22.37 -12.41
CA PRO A 192 -20.47 -22.29 -11.51
C PRO A 192 -20.39 -20.91 -10.87
N LEU A 193 -20.17 -20.86 -9.55
CA LEU A 193 -19.94 -19.62 -8.83
C LEU A 193 -18.43 -19.41 -8.66
N LEU A 194 -17.99 -18.18 -8.88
CA LEU A 194 -16.58 -17.79 -8.78
C LEU A 194 -16.37 -17.04 -7.48
N HIS A 195 -15.36 -17.42 -6.70
CA HIS A 195 -15.14 -16.92 -5.35
C HIS A 195 -13.79 -16.24 -5.23
N ASP A 196 -13.77 -15.07 -4.61
CA ASP A 196 -12.55 -14.44 -4.09
C ASP A 196 -12.38 -14.83 -2.62
N ILE A 197 -11.48 -15.76 -2.32
CA ILE A 197 -11.25 -16.22 -0.94
C ILE A 197 -10.55 -15.17 -0.05
N THR A 198 -10.09 -14.06 -0.64
CA THR A 198 -9.47 -12.95 0.06
C THR A 198 -10.37 -11.72 0.17
N ALA A 199 -11.63 -11.88 -0.22
CA ALA A 199 -12.61 -10.80 -0.30
C ALA A 199 -12.70 -9.97 0.98
N TRP A 200 -12.85 -10.66 2.11
CA TRP A 200 -13.03 -10.04 3.41
C TRP A 200 -12.10 -10.65 4.46
N ARG A 201 -11.51 -9.79 5.26
CA ARG A 201 -10.64 -10.19 6.36
C ARG A 201 -11.39 -11.07 7.36
N GLY A 202 -10.84 -12.23 7.66
CA GLY A 202 -11.47 -13.20 8.58
C GLY A 202 -12.72 -13.88 8.04
N GLY A 203 -13.13 -13.57 6.80
CA GLY A 203 -14.20 -14.27 6.12
C GLY A 203 -13.77 -15.64 5.60
N HIS A 204 -14.73 -16.54 5.42
CA HIS A 204 -14.48 -17.82 4.74
C HIS A 204 -14.68 -17.70 3.22
N SER A 205 -14.24 -18.70 2.48
CA SER A 205 -14.15 -18.68 1.02
C SER A 205 -15.44 -18.36 0.25
N TYR A 206 -16.58 -18.44 0.88
CA TYR A 206 -17.90 -18.29 0.25
C TYR A 206 -18.68 -17.08 0.79
N ALA A 207 -18.10 -16.30 1.67
CA ALA A 207 -18.75 -15.24 2.44
C ALA A 207 -19.45 -14.18 1.57
N GLU A 208 -18.87 -13.78 0.43
CA GLU A 208 -19.50 -12.79 -0.46
C GLU A 208 -20.82 -13.31 -1.04
N TRP A 209 -20.82 -14.56 -1.50
CA TRP A 209 -22.04 -15.18 -2.07
C TRP A 209 -23.11 -15.42 -1.01
N GLU A 210 -22.73 -15.92 0.16
CA GLU A 210 -23.68 -16.13 1.26
C GLU A 210 -24.30 -14.82 1.70
N HIS A 211 -23.49 -13.76 1.89
CA HIS A 211 -24.00 -12.44 2.23
C HIS A 211 -24.95 -11.88 1.17
N TYR A 212 -24.60 -12.03 -0.13
CA TYR A 212 -25.46 -11.55 -1.21
C TYR A 212 -26.80 -12.27 -1.22
N LEU A 213 -26.79 -13.62 -1.17
CA LEU A 213 -27.99 -14.44 -1.23
C LEU A 213 -28.89 -14.27 0.00
N GLU A 214 -28.31 -14.13 1.18
CA GLU A 214 -29.04 -13.82 2.41
C GLU A 214 -29.73 -12.46 2.32
N ALA A 215 -29.01 -11.42 1.86
CA ALA A 215 -29.54 -10.06 1.76
C ALA A 215 -30.70 -9.90 0.76
N ILE A 216 -30.79 -10.78 -0.25
CA ILE A 216 -31.90 -10.80 -1.21
C ILE A 216 -32.97 -11.87 -0.88
N GLU A 217 -32.87 -12.52 0.28
CA GLU A 217 -33.77 -13.59 0.74
C GLU A 217 -33.93 -14.73 -0.30
N ALA A 218 -32.81 -15.06 -0.99
CA ALA A 218 -32.81 -16.10 -2.01
C ALA A 218 -33.04 -17.51 -1.39
N PRO A 219 -33.70 -18.44 -2.10
CA PRO A 219 -33.73 -19.82 -1.67
C PRO A 219 -32.33 -20.41 -1.50
N PRO A 220 -32.16 -21.43 -0.63
CA PRO A 220 -30.86 -22.06 -0.39
C PRO A 220 -30.24 -22.60 -1.68
N ILE A 221 -29.02 -22.15 -1.99
CA ILE A 221 -28.24 -22.58 -3.14
C ILE A 221 -26.93 -23.15 -2.63
N ASN A 222 -26.42 -24.20 -3.28
CA ASN A 222 -25.10 -24.72 -2.99
C ASN A 222 -24.02 -23.78 -3.58
N VAL A 223 -23.55 -22.84 -2.77
CA VAL A 223 -22.52 -21.85 -3.17
C VAL A 223 -21.16 -22.47 -3.44
N ARG A 224 -20.89 -23.70 -2.99
CA ARG A 224 -19.58 -24.36 -3.14
C ARG A 224 -19.28 -24.87 -4.55
N ARG A 225 -20.25 -24.85 -5.44
CA ARG A 225 -20.10 -25.33 -6.81
C ARG A 225 -19.43 -24.26 -7.68
N GLY A 226 -18.17 -24.43 -8.02
CA GLY A 226 -17.45 -23.51 -8.90
C GLY A 226 -15.95 -23.48 -8.64
N TYR A 227 -15.37 -22.29 -8.71
CA TYR A 227 -13.93 -22.09 -8.59
C TYR A 227 -13.60 -21.04 -7.54
N THR A 228 -12.49 -21.23 -6.87
CA THR A 228 -11.96 -20.30 -5.86
C THR A 228 -10.64 -19.68 -6.33
N PHE A 229 -10.49 -18.38 -6.14
CA PHE A 229 -9.31 -17.61 -6.47
C PHE A 229 -8.87 -16.80 -5.24
N ASN A 230 -7.59 -16.54 -5.14
CA ASN A 230 -7.04 -15.74 -4.04
C ASN A 230 -6.80 -14.27 -4.43
N ARG A 231 -7.43 -13.80 -5.51
CA ARG A 231 -7.34 -12.42 -6.00
C ARG A 231 -8.63 -12.05 -6.72
N HIS A 232 -9.21 -10.93 -6.35
CA HIS A 232 -10.38 -10.38 -7.02
C HIS A 232 -10.21 -10.25 -8.54
N ARG A 233 -9.02 -9.84 -8.97
CA ARG A 233 -8.70 -9.72 -10.40
C ARG A 233 -8.88 -11.04 -11.14
N LEU A 234 -8.38 -12.14 -10.59
CA LEU A 234 -8.51 -13.47 -11.21
C LEU A 234 -9.97 -13.92 -11.27
N THR A 235 -10.75 -13.62 -10.23
CA THR A 235 -12.18 -13.90 -10.21
C THR A 235 -12.91 -13.15 -11.33
N MET A 236 -12.58 -11.87 -11.55
CA MET A 236 -13.17 -11.08 -12.64
C MET A 236 -12.71 -11.55 -14.03
N GLU A 237 -11.43 -11.89 -14.21
CA GLU A 237 -10.91 -12.46 -15.46
C GLU A 237 -11.59 -13.79 -15.80
N ALA A 238 -11.81 -14.66 -14.80
CA ALA A 238 -12.57 -15.90 -14.98
C ALA A 238 -14.02 -15.64 -15.38
N ALA A 239 -14.67 -14.63 -14.81
CA ALA A 239 -16.02 -14.22 -15.20
C ALA A 239 -16.07 -13.72 -16.65
N VAL A 240 -15.12 -12.88 -17.08
CA VAL A 240 -14.99 -12.40 -18.46
C VAL A 240 -14.76 -13.57 -19.44
N ALA A 241 -13.97 -14.56 -19.03
CA ALA A 241 -13.75 -15.80 -19.80
C ALA A 241 -14.98 -16.72 -19.88
N GLY A 242 -16.09 -16.37 -19.19
CA GLY A 242 -17.32 -17.15 -19.21
C GLY A 242 -17.25 -18.46 -18.40
N MET A 243 -16.38 -18.53 -17.38
CA MET A 243 -16.23 -19.70 -16.51
C MET A 243 -17.37 -19.84 -15.51
N GLY A 244 -18.05 -18.73 -15.15
CA GLY A 244 -19.12 -18.73 -14.17
C GLY A 244 -19.63 -17.34 -13.85
N VAL A 245 -20.39 -17.25 -12.75
CA VAL A 245 -20.90 -15.99 -12.20
C VAL A 245 -20.03 -15.57 -11.02
N ALA A 246 -19.61 -14.32 -10.97
CA ALA A 246 -18.77 -13.78 -9.90
C ALA A 246 -19.51 -12.69 -9.12
N ILE A 247 -19.10 -12.44 -7.88
CA ILE A 247 -19.47 -11.22 -7.16
C ILE A 247 -18.51 -10.11 -7.55
N ALA A 248 -19.05 -9.02 -8.07
CA ALA A 248 -18.33 -7.79 -8.38
C ALA A 248 -18.50 -6.76 -7.27
N ARG A 249 -17.51 -5.89 -7.13
CA ARG A 249 -17.54 -4.72 -6.25
C ARG A 249 -17.76 -3.47 -7.07
N GLN A 250 -18.81 -2.73 -6.78
CA GLN A 250 -19.25 -1.57 -7.57
C GLN A 250 -18.14 -0.55 -7.82
N ALA A 251 -17.35 -0.24 -6.80
CA ALA A 251 -16.25 0.72 -6.88
C ALA A 251 -15.14 0.30 -7.85
N LEU A 252 -15.01 -1.01 -8.13
CA LEU A 252 -13.89 -1.59 -8.88
C LEU A 252 -14.29 -2.07 -10.29
N LEU A 253 -15.58 -2.06 -10.61
CA LEU A 253 -16.10 -2.59 -11.86
C LEU A 253 -16.71 -1.47 -12.70
N THR A 254 -15.90 -0.80 -13.50
CA THR A 254 -16.36 0.31 -14.35
C THR A 254 -16.23 0.01 -15.84
N ASP A 255 -15.13 -0.55 -16.26
CA ASP A 255 -14.81 -0.72 -17.69
C ASP A 255 -15.47 -1.97 -18.27
N GLU A 256 -15.59 -3.04 -17.48
CA GLU A 256 -16.16 -4.30 -17.92
C GLU A 256 -17.67 -4.19 -18.18
N LEU A 257 -18.40 -3.39 -17.37
CA LEU A 257 -19.82 -3.13 -17.63
C LEU A 257 -20.00 -2.19 -18.83
N LYS A 258 -19.18 -1.13 -18.93
CA LYS A 258 -19.24 -0.19 -20.05
C LYS A 258 -18.92 -0.82 -21.41
N SER A 259 -17.93 -1.71 -21.43
CA SER A 259 -17.55 -2.46 -22.62
C SER A 259 -18.51 -3.60 -22.96
N GLY A 260 -19.40 -3.96 -22.04
CA GLY A 260 -20.27 -5.12 -22.18
C GLY A 260 -19.54 -6.46 -22.09
N SER A 261 -18.28 -6.50 -21.63
CA SER A 261 -17.56 -7.75 -21.39
C SER A 261 -18.12 -8.52 -20.20
N LEU A 262 -18.71 -7.81 -19.24
CA LEU A 262 -19.54 -8.34 -18.18
C LEU A 262 -20.90 -7.66 -18.16
N ILE A 263 -21.91 -8.41 -17.74
CA ILE A 263 -23.26 -7.92 -17.47
C ILE A 263 -23.67 -8.28 -16.05
N ALA A 264 -24.54 -7.46 -15.46
CA ALA A 264 -25.17 -7.75 -14.18
C ALA A 264 -26.52 -8.44 -14.44
N PRO A 265 -26.69 -9.74 -14.15
CA PRO A 265 -27.91 -10.45 -14.44
C PRO A 265 -29.10 -10.02 -13.56
N PHE A 266 -28.81 -9.38 -12.41
CA PHE A 266 -29.82 -8.94 -11.45
C PHE A 266 -29.66 -7.45 -11.12
N PRO A 267 -30.75 -6.74 -10.80
CA PRO A 267 -30.71 -5.33 -10.44
C PRO A 267 -30.23 -5.09 -8.99
N GLN A 268 -30.26 -6.09 -8.13
CA GLN A 268 -29.96 -5.94 -6.70
C GLN A 268 -28.50 -5.57 -6.49
N ARG A 269 -28.29 -4.53 -5.68
CA ARG A 269 -26.99 -4.02 -5.25
C ARG A 269 -26.97 -4.05 -3.73
N ILE A 270 -26.08 -4.84 -3.14
CA ILE A 270 -26.11 -5.13 -1.70
C ILE A 270 -24.92 -4.43 -1.02
N PRO A 271 -25.18 -3.48 -0.11
CA PRO A 271 -24.14 -2.95 0.77
C PRO A 271 -23.63 -4.03 1.72
N THR A 272 -22.31 -4.08 1.91
CA THR A 272 -21.69 -5.08 2.80
C THR A 272 -21.49 -4.58 4.23
N GLY A 273 -21.77 -3.30 4.48
CA GLY A 273 -21.42 -2.61 5.73
C GLY A 273 -19.95 -2.24 5.83
N LYS A 274 -19.10 -2.67 4.87
CA LYS A 274 -17.69 -2.30 4.80
C LYS A 274 -17.50 -1.09 3.91
N ARG A 275 -16.34 -0.42 4.08
CA ARG A 275 -15.99 0.76 3.26
C ARG A 275 -14.51 0.78 2.96
N TYR A 276 -14.18 1.28 1.78
CA TYR A 276 -12.83 1.72 1.50
C TYR A 276 -12.54 2.99 2.30
N GLY A 277 -11.37 3.05 2.90
CA GLY A 277 -10.93 4.21 3.68
C GLY A 277 -9.44 4.42 3.58
N ILE A 278 -9.01 5.67 3.78
CA ILE A 278 -7.60 6.02 3.94
C ILE A 278 -7.26 5.88 5.41
N VAL A 279 -6.28 5.04 5.70
CA VAL A 279 -5.74 4.80 7.04
C VAL A 279 -4.40 5.51 7.16
N HIS A 280 -4.18 6.24 8.25
CA HIS A 280 -2.93 6.95 8.51
C HIS A 280 -2.71 7.16 10.02
N THR A 281 -1.49 7.51 10.43
CA THR A 281 -1.22 7.92 11.82
C THR A 281 -1.82 9.29 12.10
N SER A 282 -2.11 9.59 13.36
CA SER A 282 -2.78 10.84 13.75
C SER A 282 -2.02 12.10 13.33
N GLY A 283 -0.68 12.05 13.23
CA GLY A 283 0.16 13.20 12.80
C GLY A 283 0.54 13.17 11.31
N ALA A 284 0.11 12.16 10.53
CA ALA A 284 0.54 12.04 9.14
C ALA A 284 0.13 13.24 8.26
N LEU A 285 -1.04 13.82 8.55
CA LEU A 285 -1.56 14.97 7.80
C LEU A 285 -0.91 16.31 8.20
N ASP A 286 -0.04 16.35 9.19
CA ASP A 286 0.80 17.52 9.49
C ASP A 286 1.86 17.73 8.39
N ASP A 287 2.23 16.66 7.68
CA ASP A 287 3.01 16.77 6.45
C ASP A 287 2.10 17.23 5.30
N ARG A 288 2.34 18.46 4.83
CA ARG A 288 1.55 19.09 3.76
C ARG A 288 1.49 18.26 2.46
N ARG A 289 2.49 17.44 2.19
CA ARG A 289 2.53 16.56 1.01
C ARG A 289 1.57 15.39 1.17
N VAL A 290 1.62 14.77 2.36
CA VAL A 290 0.72 13.66 2.72
C VAL A 290 -0.72 14.16 2.73
N ALA A 291 -0.98 15.33 3.34
CA ALA A 291 -2.29 15.97 3.33
C ALA A 291 -2.78 16.24 1.89
N ALA A 292 -1.92 16.77 1.02
CA ALA A 292 -2.30 17.06 -0.38
C ALA A 292 -2.68 15.81 -1.17
N VAL A 293 -1.95 14.70 -0.99
CA VAL A 293 -2.29 13.40 -1.63
C VAL A 293 -3.56 12.80 -1.02
N HIS A 294 -3.69 12.86 0.32
CA HIS A 294 -4.89 12.44 1.03
C HIS A 294 -6.14 13.17 0.49
N ASP A 295 -6.12 14.50 0.47
CA ASP A 295 -7.25 15.32 0.04
C ASP A 295 -7.57 15.08 -1.44
N TRP A 296 -6.56 14.90 -2.27
CA TRP A 296 -6.75 14.54 -3.68
C TRP A 296 -7.47 13.18 -3.83
N ILE A 297 -7.10 12.17 -3.04
CA ILE A 297 -7.78 10.85 -3.06
C ILE A 297 -9.25 11.01 -2.63
N VAL A 298 -9.51 11.80 -1.60
CA VAL A 298 -10.88 12.10 -1.12
C VAL A 298 -11.70 12.80 -2.21
N GLU A 299 -11.14 13.83 -2.86
CA GLU A 299 -11.79 14.53 -3.98
C GLU A 299 -12.15 13.58 -5.13
N GLU A 300 -11.22 12.69 -5.50
CA GLU A 300 -11.44 11.70 -6.56
C GLU A 300 -12.52 10.67 -6.18
N ALA A 301 -12.59 10.28 -4.91
CA ALA A 301 -13.64 9.39 -4.42
C ALA A 301 -15.02 10.05 -4.51
N GLN A 302 -15.15 11.30 -4.09
CA GLN A 302 -16.38 12.09 -4.20
C GLN A 302 -16.83 12.25 -5.65
N ARG A 303 -15.90 12.58 -6.57
CA ARG A 303 -16.19 12.64 -8.01
C ARG A 303 -16.68 11.31 -8.58
N SER A 304 -16.12 10.20 -8.11
CA SER A 304 -16.52 8.86 -8.58
C SER A 304 -17.95 8.50 -8.17
N GLN A 305 -18.38 8.97 -6.99
CA GLN A 305 -19.74 8.73 -6.49
C GLN A 305 -20.78 9.63 -7.16
N SER A 306 -20.38 10.81 -7.64
CA SER A 306 -21.27 11.78 -8.29
C SER A 306 -21.63 11.43 -9.74
N LEU A 307 -20.91 10.51 -10.36
CA LEU A 307 -21.19 10.07 -11.72
C LEU A 307 -22.33 9.05 -11.70
N PRO A 308 -23.47 9.30 -12.38
CA PRO A 308 -24.53 8.32 -12.48
C PRO A 308 -23.98 7.05 -13.11
N MET A 309 -24.13 5.92 -12.44
CA MET A 309 -23.85 4.64 -13.06
C MET A 309 -24.78 4.48 -14.25
N ALA A 310 -24.21 4.33 -15.44
CA ALA A 310 -24.99 3.87 -16.59
C ALA A 310 -25.49 2.47 -16.24
N VAL A 311 -26.74 2.40 -15.85
CA VAL A 311 -27.49 1.14 -15.78
C VAL A 311 -27.82 0.83 -17.23
N PRO A 312 -27.38 -0.30 -17.79
CA PRO A 312 -27.83 -0.75 -19.10
C PRO A 312 -29.30 -1.14 -19.08
#